data_42fc11b7fcf1045cdee5107d1b31d51d
#
_entry.id   42fc11b7fcf1045cdee5107d1b31d51d
#
_cell.length_a   1.000
_cell.length_b   1.000
_cell.length_c   1.000
_cell.angle_alpha   90.00
_cell.angle_beta   90.00
_cell.angle_gamma   90.00
#
_symmetry.space_group_name_H-M   'P 1'
#
loop_
_entity.id
_entity.type
_entity.pdbx_description
1 polymer ?
#
loop_
_entity_poly.entity_id
_entity_poly.type
_entity_poly.pdbx_seq_one_letter_code
_entity_poly.pdbx_strand_id
1 'polypeptide(L)'
;MQSNPSDGVILPMELSSAYTIFILLNPIYPITMKQLSKIQSAIFLLGGVLMVVGAVSFAFKQVYPSLVEVTSWLFLLGTVLFSVIQSMQTYEGKSPTIHRLKRIQNVANILFLFAGISMVDTVYSFTEKWLGNPQLFYSIFYGKWIMVMLAASILELYTTFRISHEMKAE
;
A
#
# COMPACT_ATOMS: atom_id res chain seq x y z
N MET A 1 1.15 37.69 33.02
CA MET A 1 0.23 37.68 31.88
C MET A 1 0.84 36.78 30.81
N GLN A 2 0.52 35.49 30.85
CA GLN A 2 1.07 34.47 29.94
C GLN A 2 0.07 34.29 28.81
N SER A 3 0.51 34.58 27.59
CA SER A 3 -0.26 34.32 26.37
C SER A 3 -0.17 32.83 26.00
N ASN A 4 -1.33 32.21 25.89
CA ASN A 4 -1.56 30.84 25.51
C ASN A 4 -1.36 30.66 23.99
N PRO A 5 -0.50 29.76 23.50
CA PRO A 5 -0.33 29.52 22.07
C PRO A 5 -1.25 28.39 21.59
N SER A 6 -2.55 28.66 21.52
CA SER A 6 -3.55 27.70 20.98
C SER A 6 -4.35 28.31 19.82
N ASP A 7 -3.71 29.09 18.95
CA ASP A 7 -4.35 29.49 17.70
C ASP A 7 -4.10 28.43 16.63
N GLY A 8 -5.11 27.55 16.49
CA GLY A 8 -5.13 26.53 15.48
C GLY A 8 -5.21 27.12 14.09
N VAL A 9 -4.15 26.92 13.31
CA VAL A 9 -4.15 27.22 11.87
C VAL A 9 -5.05 26.20 11.17
N ILE A 10 -6.24 26.67 10.79
CA ILE A 10 -7.17 25.90 9.94
C ILE A 10 -6.63 26.00 8.51
N LEU A 11 -6.08 24.90 7.99
CA LEU A 11 -5.59 24.78 6.61
C LEU A 11 -6.68 24.23 5.69
N PRO A 12 -6.85 24.79 4.48
CA PRO A 12 -7.89 24.37 3.54
C PRO A 12 -7.66 22.95 2.98
N MET A 13 -8.78 22.26 2.73
CA MET A 13 -8.89 20.82 2.41
C MET A 13 -8.26 20.36 1.08
N GLU A 14 -7.79 21.29 0.23
CA GLU A 14 -7.28 20.95 -1.11
C GLU A 14 -5.83 20.44 -1.16
N LEU A 15 -5.12 20.52 -0.07
CA LEU A 15 -3.70 20.11 0.01
C LEU A 15 -3.49 18.71 0.62
N SER A 16 -4.55 17.91 0.76
CA SER A 16 -4.51 16.65 1.52
C SER A 16 -3.50 15.63 0.98
N SER A 17 -3.36 15.48 -0.32
CA SER A 17 -2.45 14.47 -0.91
C SER A 17 -0.98 14.92 -0.85
N ALA A 18 -0.69 16.17 -1.20
CA ALA A 18 0.66 16.73 -1.08
C ALA A 18 1.06 16.93 0.38
N TYR A 19 0.09 17.22 1.27
CA TYR A 19 0.32 17.33 2.71
C TYR A 19 0.65 16.00 3.37
N THR A 20 0.05 14.90 2.93
CA THR A 20 0.39 13.56 3.45
C THR A 20 1.84 13.21 3.12
N ILE A 21 2.28 13.54 1.91
CA ILE A 21 3.69 13.38 1.50
C ILE A 21 4.59 14.38 2.24
N PHE A 22 4.14 15.60 2.45
CA PHE A 22 4.90 16.64 3.16
C PHE A 22 4.99 16.38 4.67
N ILE A 23 3.94 15.86 5.31
CA ILE A 23 3.94 15.45 6.73
C ILE A 23 4.83 14.22 6.93
N LEU A 24 4.90 13.29 5.98
CA LEU A 24 5.84 12.17 6.00
C LEU A 24 7.32 12.63 5.90
N LEU A 25 7.55 13.86 5.40
CA LEU A 25 8.89 14.44 5.25
C LEU A 25 9.29 15.42 6.37
N ASN A 26 8.35 15.84 7.24
CA ASN A 26 8.63 16.89 8.23
C ASN A 26 8.19 16.51 9.66
N PRO A 27 9.11 16.42 10.65
CA PRO A 27 8.86 15.84 11.98
C PRO A 27 8.32 16.86 13.01
N ILE A 28 7.36 17.73 12.69
CA ILE A 28 6.95 18.84 13.58
C ILE A 28 5.77 18.52 14.52
N TYR A 29 5.08 17.40 14.36
CA TYR A 29 3.95 17.06 15.24
C TYR A 29 4.23 15.86 16.15
N PRO A 30 3.87 15.92 17.46
CA PRO A 30 3.92 14.76 18.35
C PRO A 30 2.77 13.81 17.98
N ILE A 31 2.98 13.02 16.94
CA ILE A 31 2.01 12.04 16.48
C ILE A 31 2.21 10.78 17.32
N THR A 32 1.13 10.24 17.86
CA THR A 32 1.06 8.98 18.60
C THR A 32 1.37 7.73 17.71
N MET A 33 1.77 7.94 16.48
CA MET A 33 2.32 6.93 15.61
C MET A 33 3.84 6.91 15.68
N LYS A 34 4.43 5.73 15.80
CA LYS A 34 5.87 5.54 15.65
C LYS A 34 6.28 6.02 14.25
N GLN A 35 6.99 7.16 14.21
CA GLN A 35 7.44 7.74 12.94
C GLN A 35 8.42 6.80 12.26
N LEU A 36 8.22 6.59 10.95
CA LEU A 36 9.20 5.91 10.14
C LEU A 36 10.49 6.74 10.08
N SER A 37 11.64 6.06 10.11
CA SER A 37 12.90 6.71 9.78
C SER A 37 12.84 7.24 8.33
N LYS A 38 13.67 8.24 8.01
CA LYS A 38 13.73 8.77 6.63
C LYS A 38 13.99 7.67 5.59
N ILE A 39 14.79 6.67 5.96
CA ILE A 39 15.11 5.51 5.12
C ILE A 39 13.86 4.64 4.91
N GLN A 40 13.12 4.34 5.97
CA GLN A 40 11.88 3.55 5.86
C GLN A 40 10.82 4.25 5.00
N SER A 41 10.68 5.58 5.13
CA SER A 41 9.77 6.35 4.27
C SER A 41 10.18 6.32 2.80
N ALA A 42 11.48 6.38 2.52
CA ALA A 42 12.00 6.26 1.16
C ALA A 42 11.74 4.85 0.58
N ILE A 43 11.96 3.79 1.37
CA ILE A 43 11.68 2.40 0.95
C ILE A 43 10.19 2.17 0.73
N PHE A 44 9.32 2.73 1.58
CA PHE A 44 7.88 2.67 1.41
C PHE A 44 7.42 3.31 0.10
N LEU A 45 7.92 4.51 -0.19
CA LEU A 45 7.63 5.21 -1.44
C LEU A 45 8.14 4.43 -2.66
N LEU A 46 9.37 3.91 -2.58
CA LEU A 46 9.96 3.08 -3.62
C LEU A 46 9.09 1.84 -3.89
N GLY A 47 8.63 1.15 -2.83
CA GLY A 47 7.71 0.02 -2.95
C GLY A 47 6.44 0.37 -3.72
N GLY A 48 5.80 1.49 -3.38
CA GLY A 48 4.62 1.99 -4.08
C GLY A 48 4.88 2.30 -5.56
N VAL A 49 6.01 2.96 -5.87
CA VAL A 49 6.40 3.25 -7.27
C VAL A 49 6.63 1.97 -8.07
N LEU A 50 7.33 0.98 -7.50
CA LEU A 50 7.56 -0.32 -8.15
C LEU A 50 6.25 -1.05 -8.43
N MET A 51 5.27 -1.00 -7.51
CA MET A 51 3.93 -1.56 -7.74
C MET A 51 3.23 -0.89 -8.92
N VAL A 52 3.24 0.45 -8.99
CA VAL A 52 2.61 1.19 -10.09
C VAL A 52 3.27 0.86 -11.42
N VAL A 53 4.61 0.89 -11.48
CA VAL A 53 5.37 0.56 -12.69
C VAL A 53 5.08 -0.86 -13.17
N GLY A 54 5.06 -1.84 -12.25
CA GLY A 54 4.74 -3.23 -12.58
C GLY A 54 3.30 -3.39 -13.10
N ALA A 55 2.32 -2.77 -12.44
CA ALA A 55 0.93 -2.84 -12.86
C ALA A 55 0.69 -2.20 -14.24
N VAL A 56 1.27 -1.02 -14.49
CA VAL A 56 1.17 -0.32 -15.78
C VAL A 56 1.84 -1.12 -16.90
N SER A 57 3.01 -1.72 -16.62
CA SER A 57 3.72 -2.54 -17.60
C SER A 57 2.90 -3.72 -18.10
N PHE A 58 2.03 -4.28 -17.25
CA PHE A 58 1.16 -5.38 -17.64
C PHE A 58 0.17 -5.02 -18.76
N ALA A 59 -0.24 -3.75 -18.86
CA ALA A 59 -1.08 -3.28 -19.96
C ALA A 59 -0.38 -3.41 -21.33
N PHE A 60 0.95 -3.41 -21.34
CA PHE A 60 1.77 -3.54 -22.56
C PHE A 60 2.21 -4.99 -22.85
N LYS A 61 1.65 -5.98 -22.14
CA LYS A 61 2.02 -7.40 -22.28
C LYS A 61 2.00 -7.91 -23.72
N GLN A 62 1.04 -7.45 -24.53
CA GLN A 62 0.91 -7.91 -25.91
C GLN A 62 1.99 -7.35 -26.85
N VAL A 63 2.54 -6.17 -26.51
CA VAL A 63 3.55 -5.49 -27.34
C VAL A 63 4.97 -5.85 -26.90
N TYR A 64 5.18 -5.93 -25.60
CA TYR A 64 6.50 -6.18 -24.98
C TYR A 64 6.42 -7.28 -23.89
N PRO A 65 6.30 -8.57 -24.27
CA PRO A 65 6.17 -9.67 -23.31
C PRO A 65 7.39 -9.78 -22.37
N SER A 66 8.60 -9.61 -22.88
CA SER A 66 9.84 -9.68 -22.08
C SER A 66 9.92 -8.59 -21.01
N LEU A 67 9.32 -7.42 -21.25
CA LEU A 67 9.24 -6.35 -20.25
C LEU A 67 8.37 -6.77 -19.07
N VAL A 68 7.28 -7.47 -19.34
CA VAL A 68 6.34 -7.92 -18.30
C VAL A 68 6.95 -9.03 -17.43
N GLU A 69 7.80 -9.87 -17.98
CA GLU A 69 8.53 -10.88 -17.21
C GLU A 69 9.39 -10.22 -16.11
N VAL A 70 10.16 -9.19 -16.45
CA VAL A 70 10.98 -8.47 -15.48
C VAL A 70 10.13 -7.65 -14.52
N THR A 71 9.14 -6.91 -15.03
CA THR A 71 8.34 -6.00 -14.21
C THR A 71 7.37 -6.73 -13.28
N SER A 72 7.02 -8.00 -13.53
CA SER A 72 6.26 -8.82 -12.58
C SER A 72 7.03 -9.08 -11.28
N TRP A 73 8.36 -9.29 -11.38
CA TRP A 73 9.22 -9.41 -10.20
C TRP A 73 9.40 -8.07 -9.48
N LEU A 74 9.50 -6.97 -10.24
CA LEU A 74 9.53 -5.63 -9.65
C LEU A 74 8.23 -5.31 -8.91
N PHE A 75 7.09 -5.71 -9.46
CA PHE A 75 5.80 -5.59 -8.79
C PHE A 75 5.75 -6.38 -7.48
N LEU A 76 6.17 -7.65 -7.50
CA LEU A 76 6.24 -8.48 -6.30
C LEU A 76 7.17 -7.87 -5.25
N LEU A 77 8.37 -7.41 -5.66
CA LEU A 77 9.30 -6.71 -4.76
C LEU A 77 8.65 -5.46 -4.16
N GLY A 78 7.95 -4.69 -4.98
CA GLY A 78 7.20 -3.50 -4.56
C GLY A 78 6.15 -3.83 -3.51
N THR A 79 5.34 -4.88 -3.72
CA THR A 79 4.32 -5.31 -2.75
C THR A 79 4.93 -5.76 -1.43
N VAL A 80 6.07 -6.46 -1.46
CA VAL A 80 6.79 -6.90 -0.26
C VAL A 80 7.32 -5.69 0.51
N LEU A 81 8.05 -4.79 -0.15
CA LEU A 81 8.63 -3.60 0.50
C LEU A 81 7.52 -2.73 1.10
N PHE A 82 6.47 -2.45 0.34
CA PHE A 82 5.33 -1.66 0.78
C PHE A 82 4.66 -2.29 2.02
N SER A 83 4.28 -3.56 1.95
CA SER A 83 3.56 -4.26 3.00
C SER A 83 4.39 -4.42 4.28
N VAL A 84 5.68 -4.72 4.16
CA VAL A 84 6.58 -4.87 5.32
C VAL A 84 6.74 -3.54 6.05
N ILE A 85 7.08 -2.47 5.33
CA ILE A 85 7.28 -1.16 5.96
C ILE A 85 5.99 -0.64 6.59
N GLN A 86 4.86 -0.83 5.92
CA GLN A 86 3.56 -0.41 6.44
C GLN A 86 3.15 -1.21 7.69
N SER A 87 3.43 -2.50 7.75
CA SER A 87 3.18 -3.34 8.93
C SER A 87 4.03 -2.93 10.13
N MET A 88 5.19 -2.30 9.90
CA MET A 88 6.05 -1.77 10.96
C MET A 88 5.52 -0.48 11.59
N GLN A 89 4.56 0.19 10.94
CA GLN A 89 3.92 1.39 11.49
C GLN A 89 2.94 1.01 12.59
N THR A 90 3.37 1.12 13.83
CA THR A 90 2.55 0.80 15.00
C THR A 90 1.93 2.07 15.57
N TYR A 91 0.67 1.99 15.93
CA TYR A 91 -0.04 3.03 16.68
C TYR A 91 0.06 2.74 18.18
N GLU A 92 0.60 3.69 18.95
CA GLU A 92 0.80 3.58 20.40
C GLU A 92 -0.29 4.31 21.23
N GLY A 93 -1.26 4.92 20.56
CA GLY A 93 -2.38 5.62 21.21
C GLY A 93 -3.46 4.68 21.77
N LYS A 94 -4.41 5.25 22.51
CA LYS A 94 -5.46 4.51 23.21
C LYS A 94 -6.75 4.31 22.39
N SER A 95 -6.84 4.89 21.18
CA SER A 95 -8.07 4.83 20.39
C SER A 95 -8.36 3.42 19.87
N PRO A 96 -9.48 2.77 20.28
CA PRO A 96 -9.85 1.44 19.80
C PRO A 96 -10.21 1.45 18.31
N THR A 97 -10.67 2.59 17.80
CA THR A 97 -11.04 2.76 16.39
C THR A 97 -9.80 2.63 15.51
N ILE A 98 -8.70 3.29 15.86
CA ILE A 98 -7.45 3.23 15.10
C ILE A 98 -6.85 1.83 15.13
N HIS A 99 -6.92 1.12 16.26
CA HIS A 99 -6.47 -0.28 16.34
C HIS A 99 -7.26 -1.21 15.40
N ARG A 100 -8.58 -1.01 15.26
CA ARG A 100 -9.41 -1.76 14.31
C ARG A 100 -9.03 -1.45 12.86
N LEU A 101 -8.84 -0.16 12.54
CA LEU A 101 -8.43 0.28 11.21
C LEU A 101 -7.05 -0.26 10.81
N LYS A 102 -6.10 -0.29 11.74
CA LYS A 102 -4.77 -0.91 11.53
C LYS A 102 -4.87 -2.40 11.23
N ARG A 103 -5.81 -3.11 11.86
CA ARG A 103 -6.06 -4.52 11.54
C ARG A 103 -6.58 -4.70 10.11
N ILE A 104 -7.51 -3.84 9.67
CA ILE A 104 -8.01 -3.84 8.28
C ILE A 104 -6.89 -3.50 7.31
N GLN A 105 -6.04 -2.54 7.64
CA GLN A 105 -4.86 -2.17 6.85
C GLN A 105 -3.89 -3.35 6.69
N ASN A 106 -3.67 -4.15 7.74
CA ASN A 106 -2.86 -5.36 7.64
C ASN A 106 -3.49 -6.42 6.71
N VAL A 107 -4.82 -6.51 6.66
CA VAL A 107 -5.51 -7.36 5.66
C VAL A 107 -5.24 -6.85 4.25
N ALA A 108 -5.29 -5.54 4.01
CA ALA A 108 -4.94 -4.96 2.71
C ALA A 108 -3.49 -5.28 2.31
N ASN A 109 -2.53 -5.23 3.25
CA ASN A 109 -1.15 -5.62 3.01
C ASN A 109 -1.01 -7.09 2.58
N ILE A 110 -1.75 -7.99 3.22
CA ILE A 110 -1.77 -9.42 2.83
C ILE A 110 -2.35 -9.56 1.42
N LEU A 111 -3.40 -8.84 1.08
CA LEU A 111 -3.98 -8.86 -0.26
C LEU A 111 -3.00 -8.32 -1.32
N PHE A 112 -2.20 -7.29 -1.01
CA PHE A 112 -1.15 -6.81 -1.91
C PHE A 112 -0.08 -7.88 -2.16
N LEU A 113 0.34 -8.61 -1.13
CA LEU A 113 1.27 -9.73 -1.30
C LEU A 113 0.68 -10.84 -2.17
N PHE A 114 -0.58 -11.21 -1.96
CA PHE A 114 -1.28 -12.16 -2.82
C PHE A 114 -1.38 -11.67 -4.26
N ALA A 115 -1.67 -10.39 -4.49
CA ALA A 115 -1.68 -9.80 -5.81
C ALA A 115 -0.30 -9.89 -6.49
N GLY A 116 0.78 -9.62 -5.73
CA GLY A 116 2.15 -9.74 -6.22
C GLY A 116 2.50 -11.17 -6.67
N ILE A 117 2.22 -12.15 -5.82
CA ILE A 117 2.45 -13.57 -6.14
C ILE A 117 1.60 -14.00 -7.34
N SER A 118 0.32 -13.63 -7.35
CA SER A 118 -0.60 -13.98 -8.43
C SER A 118 -0.25 -13.33 -9.77
N MET A 119 0.35 -12.13 -9.77
CA MET A 119 0.86 -11.49 -10.99
C MET A 119 2.03 -12.27 -11.57
N VAL A 120 3.00 -12.66 -10.75
CA VAL A 120 4.14 -13.50 -11.18
C VAL A 120 3.64 -14.84 -11.69
N ASP A 121 2.69 -15.48 -11.00
CA ASP A 121 2.08 -16.73 -11.45
C ASP A 121 1.34 -16.59 -12.79
N THR A 122 0.67 -15.46 -13.03
CA THR A 122 0.03 -15.15 -14.32
C THR A 122 1.02 -15.07 -15.49
N VAL A 123 2.27 -14.69 -15.21
CA VAL A 123 3.34 -14.57 -16.21
C VAL A 123 4.04 -15.91 -16.43
N TYR A 124 4.37 -16.63 -15.36
CA TYR A 124 5.19 -17.84 -15.40
C TYR A 124 4.41 -19.16 -15.34
N SER A 125 3.10 -19.10 -15.03
CA SER A 125 2.18 -20.25 -14.95
C SER A 125 2.68 -21.39 -14.03
N PHE A 126 3.22 -21.03 -12.86
CA PHE A 126 3.69 -22.04 -11.89
C PHE A 126 2.56 -22.91 -11.38
N THR A 127 1.42 -22.29 -11.03
CA THR A 127 0.24 -22.99 -10.52
C THR A 127 -0.38 -23.92 -11.58
N GLU A 128 -0.34 -23.55 -12.87
CA GLU A 128 -0.78 -24.42 -13.98
C GLU A 128 0.01 -25.72 -14.02
N LYS A 129 1.34 -25.62 -13.92
CA LYS A 129 2.25 -26.76 -13.92
C LYS A 129 2.03 -27.66 -12.71
N TRP A 130 1.69 -27.09 -11.56
CA TRP A 130 1.47 -27.83 -10.32
C TRP A 130 0.09 -28.50 -10.27
N LEU A 131 -0.97 -27.81 -10.73
CA LEU A 131 -2.34 -28.35 -10.76
C LEU A 131 -2.55 -29.41 -11.85
N GLY A 132 -1.75 -29.37 -12.93
CA GLY A 132 -1.92 -30.28 -14.08
C GLY A 132 -3.24 -30.11 -14.85
N ASN A 133 -4.03 -29.06 -14.55
CA ASN A 133 -5.30 -28.77 -15.20
C ASN A 133 -5.34 -27.31 -15.67
N PRO A 134 -5.08 -27.03 -16.98
CA PRO A 134 -5.06 -25.67 -17.53
C PRO A 134 -6.38 -24.93 -17.36
N GLN A 135 -7.52 -25.63 -17.53
CA GLN A 135 -8.84 -24.97 -17.45
C GLN A 135 -9.11 -24.39 -16.05
N LEU A 136 -8.71 -25.11 -15.02
CA LEU A 136 -8.88 -24.69 -13.64
C LEU A 136 -7.98 -23.50 -13.30
N PHE A 137 -6.76 -23.48 -13.83
CA PHE A 137 -5.84 -22.35 -13.71
C PHE A 137 -6.42 -21.07 -14.34
N TYR A 138 -6.85 -21.13 -15.60
CA TYR A 138 -7.42 -19.99 -16.30
C TYR A 138 -8.72 -19.47 -15.66
N SER A 139 -9.55 -20.35 -15.12
CA SER A 139 -10.81 -19.98 -14.49
C SER A 139 -10.63 -19.29 -13.13
N ILE A 140 -9.70 -19.77 -12.30
CA ILE A 140 -9.59 -19.34 -10.91
C ILE A 140 -8.42 -18.37 -10.67
N PHE A 141 -7.27 -18.59 -11.33
CA PHE A 141 -6.04 -17.86 -11.00
C PHE A 141 -5.64 -16.81 -12.03
N TYR A 142 -5.80 -17.11 -13.32
CA TYR A 142 -5.31 -16.23 -14.36
C TYR A 142 -5.94 -14.85 -14.34
N GLY A 143 -5.09 -13.80 -14.23
CA GLY A 143 -5.53 -12.39 -14.26
C GLY A 143 -6.28 -11.90 -13.02
N LYS A 144 -6.53 -12.76 -12.01
CA LYS A 144 -7.28 -12.37 -10.80
C LYS A 144 -6.51 -11.43 -9.89
N TRP A 145 -5.19 -11.33 -10.06
CA TRP A 145 -4.36 -10.39 -9.32
C TRP A 145 -4.84 -8.94 -9.41
N ILE A 146 -5.44 -8.53 -10.55
CA ILE A 146 -6.00 -7.19 -10.75
C ILE A 146 -7.16 -6.94 -9.76
N MET A 147 -8.06 -7.91 -9.61
CA MET A 147 -9.20 -7.81 -8.69
C MET A 147 -8.73 -7.77 -7.23
N VAL A 148 -7.76 -8.59 -6.88
CA VAL A 148 -7.18 -8.62 -5.53
C VAL A 148 -6.46 -7.31 -5.23
N MET A 149 -5.67 -6.80 -6.17
CA MET A 149 -4.99 -5.51 -6.06
C MET A 149 -5.99 -4.35 -5.92
N LEU A 150 -7.09 -4.35 -6.69
CA LEU A 150 -8.12 -3.33 -6.60
C LEU A 150 -8.78 -3.34 -5.21
N ALA A 151 -9.15 -4.52 -4.72
CA ALA A 151 -9.72 -4.67 -3.38
C ALA A 151 -8.75 -4.18 -2.29
N ALA A 152 -7.47 -4.56 -2.38
CA ALA A 152 -6.43 -4.10 -1.46
C ALA A 152 -6.28 -2.57 -1.48
N SER A 153 -6.27 -1.97 -2.67
CA SER A 153 -6.13 -0.52 -2.86
C SER A 153 -7.32 0.26 -2.26
N ILE A 154 -8.54 -0.24 -2.42
CA ILE A 154 -9.73 0.37 -1.83
C ILE A 154 -9.67 0.31 -0.31
N LEU A 155 -9.31 -0.85 0.27
CA LEU A 155 -9.15 -1.01 1.71
C LEU A 155 -8.05 -0.10 2.26
N GLU A 156 -6.94 0.02 1.54
CA GLU A 156 -5.82 0.87 1.92
C GLU A 156 -6.21 2.35 1.93
N LEU A 157 -6.85 2.82 0.87
CA LEU A 157 -7.35 4.20 0.80
C LEU A 157 -8.34 4.49 1.92
N TYR A 158 -9.32 3.61 2.12
CA TYR A 158 -10.32 3.78 3.17
C TYR A 158 -9.67 3.87 4.56
N THR A 159 -8.77 2.94 4.88
CA THR A 159 -8.12 2.89 6.19
C THR A 159 -7.21 4.10 6.41
N THR A 160 -6.46 4.50 5.39
CA THR A 160 -5.55 5.66 5.47
C THR A 160 -6.32 6.96 5.70
N PHE A 161 -7.39 7.22 4.94
CA PHE A 161 -8.22 8.40 5.15
C PHE A 161 -8.88 8.40 6.51
N ARG A 162 -9.43 7.27 6.93
CA ARG A 162 -10.11 7.16 8.23
C ARG A 162 -9.16 7.31 9.41
N ILE A 163 -7.98 6.69 9.35
CA ILE A 163 -6.94 6.85 10.37
C ILE A 163 -6.50 8.32 10.46
N SER A 164 -6.26 8.96 9.32
CA SER A 164 -5.87 10.38 9.28
C SER A 164 -6.93 11.29 9.89
N HIS A 165 -8.22 11.00 9.67
CA HIS A 165 -9.33 11.76 10.25
C HIS A 165 -9.41 11.57 11.77
N GLU A 166 -9.33 10.34 12.24
CA GLU A 166 -9.40 10.02 13.68
C GLU A 166 -8.21 10.61 14.46
N MET A 167 -7.01 10.61 13.89
CA MET A 167 -5.83 11.23 14.51
C MET A 167 -5.91 12.75 14.63
N LYS A 168 -6.67 13.42 13.77
CA LYS A 168 -6.89 14.87 13.88
C LYS A 168 -7.95 15.22 14.94
N ALA A 169 -8.77 14.26 15.33
CA ALA A 169 -9.83 14.43 16.31
C ALA A 169 -9.38 14.15 17.76
N GLU A 170 -8.22 13.51 17.96
CA GLU A 170 -7.56 13.33 19.27
C GLU A 170 -6.71 14.55 19.64
#